data_f631238103ed1cbbdc138e898f8bc1a5
#
_entry.id   f631238103ed1cbbdc138e898f8bc1a5
#
_cell.length_a   1.000
_cell.length_b   1.000
_cell.length_c   1.000
_cell.angle_alpha   90.00
_cell.angle_beta   90.00
_cell.angle_gamma   90.00
#
_symmetry.space_group_name_H-M   'P 1'
#
loop_
_entity.id
_entity.type
_entity.pdbx_description
1 polymer ?
#
loop_
_entity_poly.entity_id
_entity_poly.type
_entity_poly.pdbx_seq_one_letter_code
_entity_poly.pdbx_strand_id
1 'polypeptide(L)'
;MITLSNKKNKLNEHKNSLCVTYPRTVNIIFGHYPYPEVIHSFLLEIKNNIDPEMENYTHVKGGMTNWHYFLKNDLFTNFMTYIINKHQTSHPDIFEYFLEKRTIREAWGNEVKSGDHLNPHIHNHIHGILYLTEGCDLILPDLNISITPHPGDYYM
;
A
#
# COMPACT_ATOMS: atom_id res chain seq x y z
N MET A 1 6.17 -15.03 1.52
CA MET A 1 6.82 -14.22 0.46
C MET A 1 6.50 -14.84 -0.89
N ILE A 2 5.92 -14.08 -1.79
CA ILE A 2 5.66 -14.52 -3.16
C ILE A 2 6.64 -13.76 -4.06
N THR A 3 7.56 -14.47 -4.69
CA THR A 3 8.49 -13.89 -5.68
C THR A 3 7.96 -14.23 -7.07
N LEU A 4 7.60 -13.23 -7.85
CA LEU A 4 7.07 -13.41 -9.20
C LEU A 4 8.07 -12.88 -10.23
N SER A 5 8.53 -13.76 -11.11
CA SER A 5 9.33 -13.36 -12.27
C SER A 5 8.45 -13.34 -13.52
N ASN A 6 8.25 -12.20 -14.10
CA ASN A 6 7.47 -12.07 -15.34
C ASN A 6 8.41 -12.13 -16.55
N LYS A 7 8.39 -13.26 -17.27
CA LYS A 7 9.04 -13.40 -18.58
C LYS A 7 8.03 -13.05 -19.67
N LYS A 8 7.91 -11.80 -20.04
CA LYS A 8 7.28 -11.40 -21.31
C LYS A 8 8.24 -10.55 -22.11
N ASN A 9 8.97 -11.20 -23.01
CA ASN A 9 9.63 -10.52 -24.12
C ASN A 9 8.55 -10.21 -25.18
N LYS A 10 8.16 -8.94 -25.31
CA LYS A 10 7.54 -8.41 -26.51
C LYS A 10 8.44 -7.32 -27.07
N LEU A 11 9.15 -7.64 -28.16
CA LEU A 11 9.72 -6.63 -29.03
C LEU A 11 8.57 -5.87 -29.71
N ASN A 12 8.40 -4.62 -29.36
CA ASN A 12 7.62 -3.69 -30.17
C ASN A 12 8.61 -2.90 -31.03
N GLU A 13 8.70 -3.28 -32.33
CA GLU A 13 9.40 -2.50 -33.34
C GLU A 13 8.57 -1.26 -33.68
N HIS A 14 8.85 -0.15 -33.06
CA HIS A 14 8.56 1.16 -33.63
C HIS A 14 9.67 2.17 -33.28
N LYS A 15 10.40 2.52 -34.35
CA LYS A 15 11.28 3.70 -34.49
C LYS A 15 12.31 3.95 -33.41
N ASN A 16 13.53 3.41 -33.63
CA ASN A 16 14.81 3.94 -33.14
C ASN A 16 14.99 4.20 -31.61
N SER A 17 14.25 3.55 -30.74
CA SER A 17 14.61 3.42 -29.33
C SER A 17 14.51 1.96 -28.93
N LEU A 18 15.65 1.37 -28.58
CA LEU A 18 15.72 0.04 -27.99
C LEU A 18 15.13 0.15 -26.57
N CYS A 19 13.84 -0.17 -26.39
CA CYS A 19 13.28 -0.31 -25.07
C CYS A 19 13.63 -1.70 -24.54
N VAL A 20 14.70 -1.78 -23.77
CA VAL A 20 15.08 -3.01 -23.07
C VAL A 20 14.24 -3.11 -21.81
N THR A 21 13.21 -3.95 -21.83
CA THR A 21 12.43 -4.28 -20.64
C THR A 21 13.21 -5.31 -19.82
N TYR A 22 13.78 -4.88 -18.71
CA TYR A 22 14.38 -5.81 -17.75
C TYR A 22 13.26 -6.55 -17.00
N PRO A 23 13.43 -7.84 -16.72
CA PRO A 23 12.51 -8.56 -15.84
C PRO A 23 12.54 -7.89 -14.46
N ARG A 24 11.42 -7.31 -14.05
CA ARG A 24 11.30 -6.75 -12.69
C ARG A 24 10.86 -7.85 -11.75
N THR A 25 11.64 -8.09 -10.72
CA THR A 25 11.20 -8.88 -9.56
C THR A 25 10.47 -7.93 -8.61
N VAL A 26 9.23 -8.24 -8.32
CA VAL A 26 8.46 -7.52 -7.30
C VAL A 26 8.41 -8.38 -6.05
N ASN A 27 8.83 -7.85 -4.93
CA ASN A 27 8.71 -8.49 -3.62
C ASN A 27 7.48 -7.92 -2.94
N ILE A 28 6.56 -8.79 -2.53
CA ILE A 28 5.39 -8.41 -1.75
C ILE A 28 5.56 -9.01 -0.36
N ILE A 29 5.66 -8.17 0.65
CA ILE A 29 5.60 -8.56 2.05
C ILE A 29 4.15 -8.44 2.48
N PHE A 30 3.60 -9.47 3.08
CA PHE A 30 2.23 -9.46 3.56
C PHE A 30 2.09 -10.14 4.90
N GLY A 31 1.02 -9.82 5.60
CA GLY A 31 0.69 -10.43 6.87
C GLY A 31 -0.65 -9.92 7.40
N HIS A 32 -0.92 -10.30 8.64
CA HIS A 32 -2.12 -9.90 9.36
C HIS A 32 -1.76 -9.20 10.66
N TYR A 33 -2.39 -8.05 10.93
CA TYR A 33 -2.29 -7.28 12.16
C TYR A 33 -3.37 -7.75 13.14
N PRO A 34 -3.02 -8.43 14.24
CA PRO A 34 -3.95 -9.23 15.01
C PRO A 34 -4.68 -8.46 16.13
N TYR A 35 -4.92 -7.16 15.97
CA TYR A 35 -5.52 -6.29 16.99
C TYR A 35 -6.79 -5.62 16.47
N PRO A 36 -7.95 -6.31 16.54
CA PRO A 36 -9.20 -5.82 15.98
C PRO A 36 -9.68 -4.50 16.58
N GLU A 37 -9.39 -4.26 17.87
CA GLU A 37 -9.69 -2.99 18.54
C GLU A 37 -8.89 -1.83 17.96
N VAL A 38 -7.65 -2.06 17.53
CA VAL A 38 -6.82 -1.04 16.89
C VAL A 38 -7.31 -0.80 15.46
N ILE A 39 -7.70 -1.86 14.72
CA ILE A 39 -8.34 -1.74 13.41
C ILE A 39 -9.60 -0.89 13.49
N HIS A 40 -10.44 -1.13 14.50
CA HIS A 40 -11.64 -0.33 14.72
C HIS A 40 -11.30 1.15 15.03
N SER A 41 -10.25 1.39 15.81
CA SER A 41 -9.79 2.76 16.11
C SER A 41 -9.31 3.48 14.86
N PHE A 42 -8.56 2.82 13.96
CA PHE A 42 -8.19 3.38 12.65
C PHE A 42 -9.42 3.76 11.82
N LEU A 43 -10.44 2.89 11.79
CA LEU A 43 -11.70 3.18 11.07
C LEU A 43 -12.38 4.44 11.59
N LEU A 44 -12.47 4.60 12.90
CA LEU A 44 -13.07 5.78 13.52
C LEU A 44 -12.26 7.04 13.21
N GLU A 45 -10.94 6.96 13.31
CA GLU A 45 -10.04 8.07 12.98
C GLU A 45 -10.23 8.53 11.53
N ILE A 46 -10.26 7.60 10.57
CA ILE A 46 -10.49 7.95 9.16
C ILE A 46 -11.85 8.60 8.97
N LYS A 47 -12.93 7.97 9.45
CA LYS A 47 -14.30 8.48 9.26
C LYS A 47 -14.50 9.89 9.83
N ASN A 48 -13.87 10.17 10.97
CA ASN A 48 -14.00 11.46 11.65
C ASN A 48 -13.11 12.55 11.07
N ASN A 49 -12.15 12.20 10.20
CA ASN A 49 -11.11 13.13 9.70
C ASN A 49 -10.98 13.08 8.18
N ILE A 50 -12.05 12.72 7.48
CA ILE A 50 -12.14 12.91 6.02
C ILE A 50 -11.97 14.40 5.73
N ASP A 51 -11.03 14.70 4.85
CA ASP A 51 -10.74 16.07 4.43
C ASP A 51 -11.49 16.37 3.11
N PRO A 52 -12.47 17.27 3.12
CA PRO A 52 -13.24 17.60 1.91
C PRO A 52 -12.37 18.19 0.77
N GLU A 53 -11.23 18.80 1.11
CA GLU A 53 -10.32 19.36 0.10
C GLU A 53 -9.54 18.25 -0.63
N MET A 54 -9.45 17.07 -0.04
CA MET A 54 -8.78 15.91 -0.64
C MET A 54 -9.69 15.13 -1.59
N GLU A 55 -11.00 15.38 -1.56
CA GLU A 55 -11.93 14.75 -2.48
C GLU A 55 -11.62 15.16 -3.92
N ASN A 56 -11.40 14.18 -4.78
CA ASN A 56 -10.99 14.36 -6.18
C ASN A 56 -9.57 14.87 -6.44
N TYR A 57 -8.74 15.01 -5.42
CA TYR A 57 -7.35 15.48 -5.60
C TYR A 57 -6.40 14.38 -6.10
N THR A 58 -6.84 13.14 -6.11
CA THR A 58 -6.00 11.98 -6.38
C THR A 58 -6.65 10.96 -7.29
N HIS A 59 -6.01 9.81 -7.45
CA HIS A 59 -6.58 8.63 -8.12
C HIS A 59 -7.68 7.93 -7.28
N VAL A 60 -7.94 8.41 -6.06
CA VAL A 60 -8.99 7.92 -5.18
C VAL A 60 -10.31 8.58 -5.52
N LYS A 61 -11.31 7.77 -5.80
CA LYS A 61 -12.71 8.18 -5.84
C LYS A 61 -13.35 7.72 -4.54
N GLY A 62 -13.46 8.62 -3.58
CA GLY A 62 -13.93 8.33 -2.22
C GLY A 62 -13.41 9.35 -1.22
N GLY A 63 -13.74 9.17 0.06
CA GLY A 63 -13.22 10.02 1.13
C GLY A 63 -11.76 9.73 1.45
N MET A 64 -11.00 10.76 1.78
CA MET A 64 -9.60 10.64 2.15
C MET A 64 -9.25 11.60 3.27
N THR A 65 -8.39 11.18 4.21
CA THR A 65 -7.78 12.11 5.17
C THR A 65 -6.65 12.89 4.49
N ASN A 66 -6.14 13.93 5.16
CA ASN A 66 -4.92 14.59 4.70
C ASN A 66 -3.76 13.60 4.55
N TRP A 67 -2.85 13.82 3.58
CA TRP A 67 -1.70 12.97 3.27
C TRP A 67 -0.78 12.64 4.46
N HIS A 68 -0.71 13.51 5.44
CA HIS A 68 0.18 13.38 6.58
C HIS A 68 -0.55 13.08 7.89
N TYR A 69 -1.86 12.79 7.81
CA TYR A 69 -2.73 12.67 8.97
C TYR A 69 -2.18 11.67 10.01
N PHE A 70 -1.75 10.48 9.54
CA PHE A 70 -1.28 9.43 10.42
C PHE A 70 0.20 9.51 10.79
N LEU A 71 1.00 10.43 10.22
CA LEU A 71 2.45 10.49 10.51
C LEU A 71 2.79 10.74 11.98
N LYS A 72 1.89 11.39 12.71
CA LYS A 72 2.06 11.70 14.15
C LYS A 72 1.05 10.97 15.03
N ASN A 73 0.38 9.97 14.48
CA ASN A 73 -0.66 9.21 15.19
C ASN A 73 -0.05 7.96 15.83
N ASP A 74 -0.34 7.75 17.13
CA ASP A 74 0.20 6.62 17.88
C ASP A 74 -0.27 5.26 17.35
N LEU A 75 -1.50 5.17 16.82
CA LEU A 75 -1.99 3.95 16.19
C LEU A 75 -1.08 3.52 15.03
N PHE A 76 -0.70 4.49 14.20
CA PHE A 76 0.18 4.24 13.06
C PHE A 76 1.61 3.89 13.51
N THR A 77 2.13 4.58 14.51
CA THR A 77 3.44 4.29 15.09
C THR A 77 3.50 2.87 15.65
N ASN A 78 2.46 2.43 16.35
CA ASN A 78 2.36 1.08 16.90
C ASN A 78 2.24 0.02 15.79
N PHE A 79 1.45 0.30 14.77
CA PHE A 79 1.33 -0.58 13.59
C PHE A 79 2.68 -0.73 12.87
N MET A 80 3.39 0.36 12.60
CA MET A 80 4.71 0.32 11.96
C MET A 80 5.75 -0.43 12.81
N THR A 81 5.73 -0.22 14.12
CA THR A 81 6.58 -0.95 15.07
C THR A 81 6.32 -2.46 14.99
N TYR A 82 5.05 -2.87 14.93
CA TYR A 82 4.67 -4.27 14.77
C TYR A 82 5.23 -4.85 13.45
N ILE A 83 5.07 -4.17 12.32
CA ILE A 83 5.56 -4.63 11.01
C ILE A 83 7.08 -4.78 11.03
N ILE A 84 7.80 -3.77 11.53
CA ILE A 84 9.26 -3.79 11.61
C ILE A 84 9.71 -5.00 12.44
N ASN A 85 9.18 -5.17 13.64
CA ASN A 85 9.54 -6.27 14.53
C ASN A 85 9.26 -7.65 13.91
N LYS A 86 8.19 -7.76 13.13
CA LYS A 86 7.78 -9.01 12.50
C LYS A 86 8.65 -9.40 11.30
N HIS A 87 9.12 -8.42 10.53
CA HIS A 87 9.71 -8.67 9.21
C HIS A 87 11.18 -8.29 9.08
N GLN A 88 11.75 -7.47 9.97
CA GLN A 88 13.14 -6.99 9.86
C GLN A 88 14.18 -8.11 9.73
N THR A 89 13.99 -9.24 10.42
CA THR A 89 14.92 -10.37 10.34
C THR A 89 14.85 -11.10 9.00
N SER A 90 13.66 -11.18 8.40
CA SER A 90 13.44 -11.89 7.13
C SER A 90 13.72 -11.03 5.90
N HIS A 91 13.67 -9.71 6.05
CA HIS A 91 13.81 -8.72 4.99
C HIS A 91 14.67 -7.53 5.43
N PRO A 92 15.92 -7.77 5.86
CA PRO A 92 16.78 -6.73 6.43
C PRO A 92 16.96 -5.56 5.47
N ASP A 93 17.22 -5.81 4.19
CA ASP A 93 17.48 -4.78 3.18
C ASP A 93 16.36 -3.72 3.08
N ILE A 94 15.11 -4.16 3.25
CA ILE A 94 13.94 -3.27 3.19
C ILE A 94 13.86 -2.45 4.48
N PHE A 95 14.02 -3.09 5.62
CA PHE A 95 13.80 -2.45 6.91
C PHE A 95 15.01 -1.66 7.40
N GLU A 96 16.25 -2.01 7.03
CA GLU A 96 17.42 -1.16 7.23
C GLU A 96 17.25 0.19 6.53
N TYR A 97 16.78 0.20 5.29
CA TYR A 97 16.49 1.44 4.58
C TYR A 97 15.45 2.31 5.31
N PHE A 98 14.38 1.70 5.84
CA PHE A 98 13.40 2.42 6.66
C PHE A 98 14.01 2.98 7.95
N LEU A 99 14.82 2.19 8.64
CA LEU A 99 15.44 2.57 9.90
C LEU A 99 16.52 3.65 9.71
N GLU A 100 17.32 3.55 8.66
CA GLU A 100 18.34 4.55 8.34
C GLU A 100 17.78 5.90 7.92
N LYS A 101 16.82 5.90 7.04
CA LYS A 101 16.19 7.13 6.51
C LYS A 101 15.15 7.74 7.45
N ARG A 102 14.59 6.97 8.38
CA ARG A 102 13.58 7.35 9.37
C ARG A 102 12.41 8.18 8.81
N THR A 103 12.10 8.05 7.52
CA THR A 103 11.16 8.93 6.85
C THR A 103 10.08 8.13 6.12
N ILE A 104 9.00 7.88 6.83
CA ILE A 104 7.72 7.69 6.17
C ILE A 104 7.30 9.08 5.71
N ARG A 105 7.08 9.25 4.42
CA ARG A 105 6.78 10.57 3.84
C ARG A 105 5.32 10.92 4.01
N GLU A 106 4.46 9.95 3.85
CA GLU A 106 3.01 10.12 3.81
C GLU A 106 2.35 8.94 4.50
N ALA A 107 1.27 9.20 5.25
CA ALA A 107 0.42 8.19 5.85
C ALA A 107 -0.99 8.75 5.99
N TRP A 108 -1.93 8.19 5.26
CA TRP A 108 -3.32 8.64 5.16
C TRP A 108 -4.29 7.46 5.17
N GLY A 109 -5.57 7.75 5.35
CA GLY A 109 -6.64 6.77 5.27
C GLY A 109 -7.63 7.10 4.16
N ASN A 110 -8.20 6.06 3.57
CA ASN A 110 -9.22 6.15 2.54
C ASN A 110 -10.52 5.49 3.00
N GLU A 111 -11.65 6.13 2.70
CA GLU A 111 -12.97 5.51 2.77
C GLU A 111 -13.49 5.34 1.34
N VAL A 112 -13.63 4.09 0.91
CA VAL A 112 -14.13 3.73 -0.42
C VAL A 112 -15.52 3.14 -0.25
N LYS A 113 -16.53 3.73 -0.88
CA LYS A 113 -17.94 3.28 -0.83
C LYS A 113 -18.29 2.49 -2.08
N SER A 114 -19.47 1.88 -2.08
CA SER A 114 -19.98 1.19 -3.26
C SER A 114 -20.08 2.15 -4.44
N GLY A 115 -19.40 1.81 -5.54
CA GLY A 115 -19.29 2.65 -6.74
C GLY A 115 -18.02 3.51 -6.81
N ASP A 116 -17.31 3.68 -5.69
CA ASP A 116 -16.00 4.32 -5.68
C ASP A 116 -14.92 3.35 -6.15
N HIS A 117 -13.78 3.87 -6.56
CA HIS A 117 -12.63 3.06 -6.97
C HIS A 117 -11.31 3.84 -6.85
N LEU A 118 -10.22 3.10 -6.80
CA LEU A 118 -8.89 3.65 -7.02
C LEU A 118 -8.44 3.33 -8.44
N ASN A 119 -8.06 4.37 -9.19
CA ASN A 119 -7.46 4.14 -10.50
C ASN A 119 -6.08 3.48 -10.34
N PRO A 120 -5.72 2.53 -11.21
CA PRO A 120 -4.37 1.98 -11.22
C PRO A 120 -3.33 3.08 -11.37
N HIS A 121 -2.32 3.07 -10.50
CA HIS A 121 -1.22 4.03 -10.51
C HIS A 121 0.06 3.38 -9.99
N ILE A 122 1.18 4.06 -10.18
CA ILE A 122 2.50 3.55 -9.80
C ILE A 122 3.08 4.42 -8.70
N HIS A 123 3.65 3.77 -7.69
CA HIS A 123 4.45 4.42 -6.67
C HIS A 123 5.95 4.21 -6.94
N ASN A 124 6.74 5.26 -6.80
CA ASN A 124 8.20 5.22 -7.00
C ASN A 124 8.97 4.79 -5.74
N HIS A 125 8.27 4.53 -4.66
CA HIS A 125 8.82 4.18 -3.35
C HIS A 125 8.13 2.94 -2.80
N ILE A 126 8.64 2.42 -1.67
CA ILE A 126 7.96 1.36 -0.94
C ILE A 126 6.60 1.91 -0.50
N HIS A 127 5.58 1.17 -0.84
CA HIS A 127 4.19 1.49 -0.52
C HIS A 127 3.60 0.37 0.33
N GLY A 128 2.80 0.74 1.32
CA GLY A 128 2.10 -0.20 2.17
C GLY A 128 0.63 0.13 2.27
N ILE A 129 -0.19 -0.89 2.42
CA ILE A 129 -1.63 -0.78 2.64
C ILE A 129 -2.04 -1.68 3.79
N LEU A 130 -2.87 -1.16 4.70
CA LEU A 130 -3.57 -1.91 5.76
C LEU A 130 -5.06 -1.88 5.46
N TYR A 131 -5.68 -3.04 5.34
CA TYR A 131 -7.10 -3.17 5.14
C TYR A 131 -7.83 -3.15 6.48
N LEU A 132 -8.82 -2.29 6.59
CA LEU A 132 -9.60 -2.09 7.83
C LEU A 132 -11.00 -2.69 7.73
N THR A 133 -11.48 -2.96 6.52
CA THR A 133 -12.78 -3.55 6.20
C THR A 133 -12.66 -4.55 5.06
N GLU A 134 -13.67 -5.38 4.91
CA GLU A 134 -13.86 -6.20 3.71
C GLU A 134 -14.45 -5.37 2.55
N GLY A 135 -14.43 -5.93 1.36
CA GLY A 135 -15.23 -5.45 0.21
C GLY A 135 -14.46 -4.77 -0.91
N CYS A 136 -13.13 -4.62 -0.81
CA CYS A 136 -12.30 -4.11 -1.90
C CYS A 136 -11.15 -5.06 -2.19
N ASP A 137 -11.08 -5.57 -3.41
CA ASP A 137 -9.94 -6.37 -3.86
C ASP A 137 -8.70 -5.52 -4.09
N LEU A 138 -7.53 -6.05 -3.72
CA LEU A 138 -6.24 -5.54 -4.15
C LEU A 138 -5.92 -6.11 -5.53
N ILE A 139 -5.96 -5.28 -6.55
CA ILE A 139 -5.68 -5.68 -7.93
C ILE A 139 -4.31 -5.15 -8.34
N LEU A 140 -3.43 -6.05 -8.75
CA LEU A 140 -2.11 -5.76 -9.30
C LEU A 140 -2.09 -6.17 -10.78
N PRO A 141 -2.51 -5.30 -11.70
CA PRO A 141 -2.77 -5.65 -13.11
C PRO A 141 -1.53 -6.18 -13.82
N ASP A 142 -0.36 -5.58 -13.60
CA ASP A 142 0.90 -5.97 -14.23
C ASP A 142 1.37 -7.37 -13.82
N LEU A 143 0.90 -7.87 -12.68
CA LEU A 143 1.22 -9.19 -12.16
C LEU A 143 0.10 -10.20 -12.42
N ASN A 144 -1.06 -9.74 -12.90
CA ASN A 144 -2.28 -10.52 -13.05
C ASN A 144 -2.71 -11.18 -11.72
N ILE A 145 -2.64 -10.41 -10.63
CA ILE A 145 -3.00 -10.84 -9.29
C ILE A 145 -4.21 -10.04 -8.82
N SER A 146 -5.18 -10.75 -8.23
CA SER A 146 -6.26 -10.18 -7.44
C SER A 146 -6.30 -10.88 -6.08
N ILE A 147 -6.39 -10.13 -5.01
CA ILE A 147 -6.43 -10.61 -3.64
C ILE A 147 -7.66 -10.00 -2.97
N THR A 148 -8.45 -10.82 -2.31
CA THR A 148 -9.54 -10.35 -1.45
C THR A 148 -9.03 -10.27 -0.02
N PRO A 149 -8.72 -9.07 0.50
CA PRO A 149 -8.16 -8.92 1.83
C PRO A 149 -9.25 -8.97 2.91
N HIS A 150 -8.83 -9.36 4.11
CA HIS A 150 -9.65 -9.27 5.32
C HIS A 150 -9.20 -8.09 6.20
N PRO A 151 -10.06 -7.61 7.12
CA PRO A 151 -9.66 -6.59 8.09
C PRO A 151 -8.42 -7.02 8.87
N GLY A 152 -7.40 -6.16 8.92
CA GLY A 152 -6.10 -6.47 9.51
C GLY A 152 -5.05 -6.95 8.52
N ASP A 153 -5.41 -7.36 7.31
CA ASP A 153 -4.42 -7.74 6.30
C ASP A 153 -3.64 -6.52 5.81
N TYR A 154 -2.33 -6.69 5.68
CA TYR A 154 -1.45 -5.66 5.13
C TYR A 154 -0.52 -6.22 4.07
N TYR A 155 -0.19 -5.35 3.11
CA TYR A 155 0.68 -5.63 1.97
C TYR A 155 1.67 -4.46 1.80
N MET A 156 2.94 -4.79 1.50
CA MET A 156 4.02 -3.83 1.24
C MET A 156 4.82 -4.25 0.02
#